data_36e2e49bb5e6dd756dcb842add5568bb
#
_entry.id   36e2e49bb5e6dd756dcb842add5568bb
#
_cell.length_a   1.000
_cell.length_b   1.000
_cell.length_c   1.000
_cell.angle_alpha   90.00
_cell.angle_beta   90.00
_cell.angle_gamma   90.00
#
_symmetry.space_group_name_H-M   'P 1'
#
loop_
_entity.id
_entity.type
_entity.pdbx_description
1 polymer ?
#
loop_
_entity_poly.entity_id
_entity_poly.type
_entity_poly.pdbx_seq_one_letter_code
_entity_poly.pdbx_strand_id
1 'polypeptide(L)'
;LIGGAFNDRHSPVAGVPLARALARGRCVYAYDRRGRGDSGDTAPYDPAREIDDLRALVDEAGGEAALFGHSSGGGLALAAAAAGLDVTRLAVFEPPFTTPSPEASETGTLAREIERLVAAGERGEAVELFQRSIGIPAEIVGQLRHAPFRPALEAIAHTLPYDLAVMGTGVVPDELGEIDVPTLVVVGGDSPEPLQVAARAVVAEVDGSDLAVLDGADHGAGTDDLAPVLSAFFAT
;
A
#
# COMPACT_ATOMS: atom_id res chain seq x y z
N LEU A 1 9.20 -4.71 -3.39
CA LEU A 1 7.73 -4.78 -3.35
C LEU A 1 7.24 -4.33 -1.97
N ILE A 2 6.26 -3.44 -1.92
CA ILE A 2 5.78 -2.76 -0.71
C ILE A 2 4.30 -3.12 -0.52
N GLY A 3 3.99 -3.89 0.52
CA GLY A 3 2.63 -4.32 0.83
C GLY A 3 1.76 -3.23 1.49
N GLY A 4 0.45 -3.30 1.27
CA GLY A 4 -0.54 -2.46 1.92
C GLY A 4 -0.95 -2.94 3.31
N ALA A 5 -2.06 -2.41 3.82
CA ALA A 5 -2.63 -2.83 5.10
C ALA A 5 -2.86 -4.35 5.12
N PHE A 6 -2.66 -4.96 6.28
CA PHE A 6 -2.77 -6.40 6.50
C PHE A 6 -1.79 -7.29 5.70
N ASN A 7 -0.90 -6.72 4.89
CA ASN A 7 0.06 -7.50 4.12
C ASN A 7 1.39 -7.69 4.86
N ASP A 8 1.96 -8.86 4.65
CA ASP A 8 3.34 -9.22 4.92
C ASP A 8 3.99 -9.77 3.63
N ARG A 9 5.25 -10.20 3.70
CA ARG A 9 5.96 -10.75 2.53
C ARG A 9 5.37 -12.06 1.98
N HIS A 10 4.46 -12.71 2.70
CA HIS A 10 3.78 -13.93 2.25
C HIS A 10 2.44 -13.67 1.56
N SER A 11 1.98 -12.43 1.59
CA SER A 11 0.72 -12.02 0.96
C SER A 11 0.76 -12.22 -0.55
N PRO A 12 -0.38 -12.57 -1.20
CA PRO A 12 -0.45 -12.81 -2.64
C PRO A 12 -0.18 -11.54 -3.45
N VAL A 13 -0.54 -10.37 -2.92
CA VAL A 13 -0.28 -9.06 -3.54
C VAL A 13 0.97 -8.47 -2.90
N ALA A 14 1.89 -7.99 -3.70
CA ALA A 14 3.17 -7.38 -3.28
C ALA A 14 4.07 -8.27 -2.39
N GLY A 15 3.83 -9.57 -2.33
CA GLY A 15 4.63 -10.52 -1.56
C GLY A 15 5.48 -11.46 -2.42
N VAL A 16 5.97 -12.53 -1.79
CA VAL A 16 6.85 -13.54 -2.41
C VAL A 16 6.24 -14.19 -3.67
N PRO A 17 4.92 -14.47 -3.78
CA PRO A 17 4.36 -14.99 -5.02
C PRO A 17 4.62 -14.07 -6.20
N LEU A 18 4.33 -12.78 -6.07
CA LEU A 18 4.58 -11.78 -7.11
C LEU A 18 6.09 -11.58 -7.33
N ALA A 19 6.89 -11.56 -6.27
CA ALA A 19 8.34 -11.45 -6.38
C ALA A 19 8.94 -12.57 -7.26
N ARG A 20 8.50 -13.81 -7.08
CA ARG A 20 8.93 -14.96 -7.90
C ARG A 20 8.54 -14.81 -9.37
N ALA A 21 7.34 -14.29 -9.64
CA ALA A 21 6.88 -14.05 -11.01
C ALA A 21 7.71 -12.97 -11.70
N LEU A 22 8.11 -11.93 -10.96
CA LEU A 22 8.90 -10.80 -11.47
C LEU A 22 10.41 -11.07 -11.52
N ALA A 23 10.93 -12.11 -10.86
CA ALA A 23 12.36 -12.35 -10.69
C ALA A 23 13.10 -12.80 -11.98
N ARG A 24 12.43 -12.87 -13.12
CA ARG A 24 13.08 -13.24 -14.40
C ARG A 24 14.09 -12.17 -14.83
N GLY A 25 15.38 -12.47 -14.64
CA GLY A 25 16.47 -11.59 -15.02
C GLY A 25 16.73 -10.39 -14.11
N ARG A 26 16.12 -10.38 -12.91
CA ARG A 26 16.31 -9.32 -11.91
C ARG A 26 16.24 -9.88 -10.48
N CYS A 27 16.84 -9.17 -9.53
CA CYS A 27 16.63 -9.41 -8.11
C CYS A 27 15.35 -8.70 -7.66
N VAL A 28 14.52 -9.35 -6.85
CA VAL A 28 13.28 -8.77 -6.33
C VAL A 28 13.25 -8.96 -4.81
N TYR A 29 13.12 -7.86 -4.08
CA TYR A 29 12.95 -7.84 -2.64
C TYR A 29 11.46 -7.78 -2.29
N ALA A 30 10.97 -8.75 -1.51
CA ALA A 30 9.70 -8.71 -0.81
C ALA A 30 10.02 -8.70 0.69
N TYR A 31 9.61 -7.66 1.38
CA TYR A 31 9.95 -7.47 2.80
C TYR A 31 8.69 -7.24 3.65
N ASP A 32 8.83 -7.43 4.94
CA ASP A 32 7.80 -7.07 5.90
C ASP A 32 8.00 -5.61 6.32
N ARG A 33 6.98 -4.78 6.17
CA ARG A 33 6.99 -3.42 6.71
C ARG A 33 7.10 -3.44 8.23
N ARG A 34 7.49 -2.33 8.83
CA ARG A 34 7.60 -2.19 10.31
C ARG A 34 6.42 -2.75 11.05
N GLY A 35 6.66 -3.50 12.13
CA GLY A 35 5.65 -4.12 12.98
C GLY A 35 4.94 -5.33 12.38
N ARG A 36 5.37 -5.82 11.20
CA ARG A 36 4.76 -6.96 10.51
C ARG A 36 5.75 -8.08 10.29
N GLY A 37 5.24 -9.30 10.18
CA GLY A 37 6.04 -10.49 9.90
C GLY A 37 7.22 -10.64 10.85
N ASP A 38 8.43 -10.75 10.30
CA ASP A 38 9.68 -10.86 11.06
C ASP A 38 10.39 -9.52 11.26
N SER A 39 9.85 -8.41 10.74
CA SER A 39 10.43 -7.07 10.93
C SER A 39 10.17 -6.54 12.32
N GLY A 40 11.16 -5.81 12.87
CA GLY A 40 11.03 -5.09 14.11
C GLY A 40 10.03 -3.95 14.05
N ASP A 41 9.73 -3.39 15.22
CA ASP A 41 8.91 -2.20 15.36
C ASP A 41 9.61 -1.19 16.28
N THR A 42 9.33 0.11 16.07
CA THR A 42 9.93 1.18 16.88
C THR A 42 8.91 2.29 17.10
N ALA A 43 8.49 2.44 18.33
CA ALA A 43 7.61 3.54 18.76
C ALA A 43 8.43 4.82 19.08
N PRO A 44 7.87 6.02 18.88
CA PRO A 44 6.61 6.25 18.17
C PRO A 44 6.78 5.97 16.67
N TYR A 45 5.70 5.57 16.01
CA TYR A 45 5.71 5.38 14.56
C TYR A 45 5.83 6.74 13.85
N ASP A 46 6.57 6.72 12.74
CA ASP A 46 6.74 7.86 11.84
C ASP A 46 6.91 7.34 10.40
N PRO A 47 6.09 7.79 9.42
CA PRO A 47 6.24 7.40 8.02
C PRO A 47 7.65 7.64 7.45
N ALA A 48 8.35 8.69 7.90
CA ALA A 48 9.72 8.97 7.46
C ALA A 48 10.68 7.80 7.74
N ARG A 49 10.45 7.04 8.82
CA ARG A 49 11.27 5.86 9.12
C ARG A 49 11.02 4.70 8.17
N GLU A 50 9.83 4.57 7.59
CA GLU A 50 9.58 3.59 6.54
C GLU A 50 10.26 4.00 5.22
N ILE A 51 10.37 5.29 4.95
CA ILE A 51 11.18 5.79 3.82
C ILE A 51 12.66 5.48 4.06
N ASP A 52 13.17 5.60 5.29
CA ASP A 52 14.53 5.19 5.63
C ASP A 52 14.74 3.67 5.50
N ASP A 53 13.73 2.84 5.81
CA ASP A 53 13.77 1.40 5.56
C ASP A 53 13.87 1.10 4.06
N LEU A 54 13.09 1.81 3.23
CA LEU A 54 13.18 1.68 1.77
C LEU A 54 14.55 2.13 1.27
N ARG A 55 15.11 3.20 1.80
CA ARG A 55 16.47 3.66 1.44
C ARG A 55 17.51 2.58 1.75
N ALA A 56 17.44 1.95 2.92
CA ALA A 56 18.34 0.86 3.27
C ALA A 56 18.19 -0.36 2.33
N LEU A 57 16.98 -0.66 1.87
CA LEU A 57 16.74 -1.72 0.88
C LEU A 57 17.26 -1.35 -0.51
N VAL A 58 17.14 -0.09 -0.91
CA VAL A 58 17.70 0.43 -2.18
C VAL A 58 19.23 0.41 -2.14
N ASP A 59 19.83 0.81 -1.02
CA ASP A 59 21.29 0.72 -0.82
C ASP A 59 21.78 -0.73 -0.92
N GLU A 60 21.08 -1.69 -0.31
CA GLU A 60 21.38 -3.13 -0.43
C GLU A 60 21.19 -3.64 -1.86
N ALA A 61 20.26 -3.06 -2.63
CA ALA A 61 20.02 -3.41 -4.03
C ALA A 61 21.09 -2.86 -4.98
N GLY A 62 21.99 -1.98 -4.51
CA GLY A 62 23.08 -1.41 -5.31
C GLY A 62 22.99 0.10 -5.49
N GLY A 63 22.13 0.79 -4.75
CA GLY A 63 21.99 2.25 -4.72
C GLY A 63 20.84 2.79 -5.56
N GLU A 64 20.22 1.98 -6.40
CA GLU A 64 19.02 2.33 -7.17
C GLU A 64 18.10 1.12 -7.30
N ALA A 65 16.79 1.34 -7.38
CA ALA A 65 15.81 0.26 -7.56
C ALA A 65 14.52 0.73 -8.23
N ALA A 66 13.81 -0.19 -8.88
CA ALA A 66 12.42 0.03 -9.23
C ALA A 66 11.52 -0.34 -8.05
N LEU A 67 10.46 0.43 -7.82
CA LEU A 67 9.49 0.17 -6.74
C LEU A 67 8.14 -0.28 -7.28
N PHE A 68 7.51 -1.21 -6.57
CA PHE A 68 6.09 -1.51 -6.69
C PHE A 68 5.44 -1.42 -5.32
N GLY A 69 4.34 -0.66 -5.22
CA GLY A 69 3.55 -0.52 -4.00
C GLY A 69 2.08 -0.85 -4.22
N HIS A 70 1.48 -1.61 -3.28
CA HIS A 70 0.06 -1.94 -3.27
C HIS A 70 -0.66 -1.17 -2.16
N SER A 71 -1.81 -0.57 -2.47
CA SER A 71 -2.67 0.11 -1.49
C SER A 71 -1.89 1.20 -0.72
N SER A 72 -1.90 1.21 0.61
CA SER A 72 -1.07 2.11 1.43
C SER A 72 0.43 1.96 1.17
N GLY A 73 0.91 0.76 0.75
CA GLY A 73 2.26 0.58 0.26
C GLY A 73 2.54 1.32 -1.05
N GLY A 74 1.51 1.54 -1.87
CA GLY A 74 1.57 2.44 -3.03
C GLY A 74 1.73 3.91 -2.61
N GLY A 75 0.99 4.33 -1.58
CA GLY A 75 1.18 5.65 -0.97
C GLY A 75 2.60 5.85 -0.42
N LEU A 76 3.15 4.83 0.26
CA LEU A 76 4.53 4.87 0.75
C LEU A 76 5.55 4.93 -0.38
N ALA A 77 5.35 4.16 -1.47
CA ALA A 77 6.24 4.20 -2.62
C ALA A 77 6.26 5.57 -3.31
N LEU A 78 5.08 6.18 -3.48
CA LEU A 78 4.94 7.54 -4.00
C LEU A 78 5.63 8.56 -3.10
N ALA A 79 5.38 8.51 -1.78
CA ALA A 79 6.00 9.41 -0.83
C ALA A 79 7.54 9.28 -0.81
N ALA A 80 8.07 8.05 -0.92
CA ALA A 80 9.50 7.81 -0.96
C ALA A 80 10.14 8.38 -2.25
N ALA A 81 9.49 8.20 -3.41
CA ALA A 81 9.95 8.78 -4.67
C ALA A 81 9.93 10.32 -4.64
N ALA A 82 8.83 10.92 -4.17
CA ALA A 82 8.73 12.38 -4.00
C ALA A 82 9.75 12.94 -3.00
N ALA A 83 10.16 12.14 -1.99
CA ALA A 83 11.22 12.50 -1.04
C ALA A 83 12.65 12.29 -1.61
N GLY A 84 12.80 12.01 -2.89
CA GLY A 84 14.09 11.87 -3.58
C GLY A 84 14.82 10.57 -3.27
N LEU A 85 14.11 9.47 -3.02
CA LEU A 85 14.73 8.14 -3.01
C LEU A 85 15.16 7.77 -4.43
N ASP A 86 16.35 7.17 -4.59
CA ASP A 86 16.90 6.76 -5.88
C ASP A 86 16.08 5.62 -6.52
N VAL A 87 14.98 6.02 -7.17
CA VAL A 87 14.03 5.13 -7.84
C VAL A 87 14.22 5.24 -9.35
N THR A 88 14.37 4.12 -10.04
CA THR A 88 14.50 4.10 -11.51
C THR A 88 13.16 4.03 -12.22
N ARG A 89 12.16 3.38 -11.60
CA ARG A 89 10.78 3.24 -12.07
C ARG A 89 9.85 3.00 -10.90
N LEU A 90 8.65 3.56 -10.98
CA LEU A 90 7.66 3.44 -9.92
C LEU A 90 6.37 2.85 -10.49
N ALA A 91 5.87 1.77 -9.90
CA ALA A 91 4.53 1.26 -10.18
C ALA A 91 3.72 1.22 -8.88
N VAL A 92 2.46 1.62 -8.95
CA VAL A 92 1.56 1.56 -7.80
C VAL A 92 0.23 0.92 -8.21
N PHE A 93 -0.29 0.06 -7.34
CA PHE A 93 -1.61 -0.53 -7.52
C PHE A 93 -2.56 0.01 -6.45
N GLU A 94 -3.52 0.81 -6.90
CA GLU A 94 -4.62 1.36 -6.11
C GLU A 94 -4.21 2.01 -4.78
N PRO A 95 -3.31 3.02 -4.77
CA PRO A 95 -3.08 3.81 -3.58
C PRO A 95 -4.39 4.50 -3.17
N PRO A 96 -4.89 4.31 -1.92
CA PRO A 96 -6.26 4.66 -1.55
C PRO A 96 -6.40 6.13 -1.18
N PHE A 97 -6.02 7.03 -2.08
CA PHE A 97 -6.27 8.45 -1.93
C PHE A 97 -7.76 8.75 -2.13
N THR A 98 -8.19 9.87 -1.61
CA THR A 98 -9.56 10.38 -1.73
C THR A 98 -9.55 11.76 -2.38
N THR A 99 -10.69 12.18 -2.89
CA THR A 99 -10.87 13.58 -3.24
C THR A 99 -11.02 14.44 -1.96
N PRO A 100 -10.62 15.71 -1.98
CA PRO A 100 -10.83 16.60 -0.84
C PRO A 100 -12.29 16.61 -0.39
N SER A 101 -12.54 16.22 0.85
CA SER A 101 -13.87 16.17 1.45
C SER A 101 -13.78 16.41 2.96
N PRO A 102 -14.87 16.82 3.63
CA PRO A 102 -14.88 16.92 5.09
C PRO A 102 -14.49 15.62 5.78
N GLU A 103 -14.84 14.47 5.19
CA GLU A 103 -14.52 13.13 5.73
C GLU A 103 -13.01 12.82 5.65
N ALA A 104 -12.28 13.39 4.71
CA ALA A 104 -10.82 13.24 4.63
C ALA A 104 -10.11 13.71 5.91
N SER A 105 -10.71 14.64 6.66
CA SER A 105 -10.19 15.11 7.94
C SER A 105 -10.37 14.12 9.10
N GLU A 106 -11.12 13.04 8.91
CA GLU A 106 -11.43 12.06 9.97
C GLU A 106 -10.36 10.97 10.12
N THR A 107 -9.39 10.88 9.20
CA THR A 107 -8.31 9.87 9.22
C THR A 107 -7.57 9.84 10.56
N GLY A 108 -7.23 10.99 11.11
CA GLY A 108 -6.58 11.08 12.42
C GLY A 108 -7.48 10.65 13.58
N THR A 109 -8.80 10.75 13.46
CA THR A 109 -9.76 10.28 14.47
C THR A 109 -9.86 8.75 14.43
N LEU A 110 -9.91 8.18 13.23
CA LEU A 110 -9.90 6.73 13.01
C LEU A 110 -8.61 6.10 13.56
N ALA A 111 -7.45 6.69 13.29
CA ALA A 111 -6.17 6.21 13.80
C ALA A 111 -6.16 6.14 15.34
N ARG A 112 -6.56 7.22 16.01
CA ARG A 112 -6.63 7.25 17.49
C ARG A 112 -7.60 6.23 18.07
N GLU A 113 -8.73 5.99 17.43
CA GLU A 113 -9.69 4.99 17.89
C GLU A 113 -9.14 3.57 17.73
N ILE A 114 -8.45 3.27 16.62
CA ILE A 114 -7.78 1.99 16.42
C ILE A 114 -6.68 1.79 17.48
N GLU A 115 -5.86 2.82 17.76
CA GLU A 115 -4.84 2.78 18.82
C GLU A 115 -5.45 2.48 20.19
N ARG A 116 -6.57 3.13 20.51
CA ARG A 116 -7.29 2.90 21.77
C ARG A 116 -7.77 1.44 21.90
N LEU A 117 -8.36 0.90 20.83
CA LEU A 117 -8.84 -0.50 20.79
C LEU A 117 -7.68 -1.48 20.96
N VAL A 118 -6.57 -1.26 20.25
CA VAL A 118 -5.36 -2.09 20.35
C VAL A 118 -4.79 -2.03 21.77
N ALA A 119 -4.70 -0.85 22.38
CA ALA A 119 -4.21 -0.68 23.75
C ALA A 119 -5.12 -1.36 24.80
N ALA A 120 -6.43 -1.43 24.53
CA ALA A 120 -7.40 -2.16 25.35
C ALA A 120 -7.37 -3.68 25.13
N GLY A 121 -6.57 -4.19 24.19
CA GLY A 121 -6.54 -5.61 23.80
C GLY A 121 -7.67 -6.01 22.83
N GLU A 122 -8.49 -5.06 22.38
CA GLU A 122 -9.66 -5.25 21.53
C GLU A 122 -9.25 -5.28 20.03
N ARG A 123 -8.21 -6.07 19.69
CA ARG A 123 -7.62 -6.12 18.34
C ARG A 123 -8.61 -6.52 17.27
N GLY A 124 -9.56 -7.40 17.62
CA GLY A 124 -10.63 -7.80 16.72
C GLY A 124 -11.53 -6.63 16.32
N GLU A 125 -11.90 -5.78 17.26
CA GLU A 125 -12.70 -4.58 16.99
C GLU A 125 -11.92 -3.55 16.19
N ALA A 126 -10.62 -3.40 16.45
CA ALA A 126 -9.74 -2.55 15.66
C ALA A 126 -9.69 -2.98 14.18
N VAL A 127 -9.56 -4.27 13.89
CA VAL A 127 -9.59 -4.84 12.54
C VAL A 127 -10.95 -4.56 11.86
N GLU A 128 -12.06 -4.80 12.56
CA GLU A 128 -13.40 -4.55 12.03
C GLU A 128 -13.66 -3.06 11.75
N LEU A 129 -13.19 -2.19 12.65
CA LEU A 129 -13.32 -0.76 12.46
C LEU A 129 -12.57 -0.31 11.19
N PHE A 130 -11.34 -0.78 11.00
CA PHE A 130 -10.56 -0.49 9.80
C PHE A 130 -11.22 -1.07 8.54
N GLN A 131 -11.68 -2.32 8.57
CA GLN A 131 -12.36 -2.94 7.44
C GLN A 131 -13.61 -2.15 7.01
N ARG A 132 -14.39 -1.64 7.96
CA ARG A 132 -15.54 -0.78 7.67
C ARG A 132 -15.13 0.57 7.09
N SER A 133 -14.05 1.16 7.58
CA SER A 133 -13.57 2.47 7.10
C SER A 133 -13.09 2.43 5.65
N ILE A 134 -12.61 1.28 5.17
CA ILE A 134 -12.21 1.07 3.77
C ILE A 134 -13.36 0.57 2.88
N GLY A 135 -14.61 0.61 3.38
CA GLY A 135 -15.81 0.35 2.61
C GLY A 135 -16.27 -1.11 2.57
N ILE A 136 -15.69 -2.02 3.38
CA ILE A 136 -16.19 -3.40 3.45
C ILE A 136 -17.55 -3.40 4.16
N PRO A 137 -18.62 -3.96 3.54
CA PRO A 137 -19.94 -4.00 4.13
C PRO A 137 -19.95 -4.69 5.49
N ALA A 138 -20.73 -4.17 6.45
CA ALA A 138 -20.79 -4.68 7.82
C ALA A 138 -21.13 -6.18 7.91
N GLU A 139 -21.97 -6.68 7.00
CA GLU A 139 -22.31 -8.10 6.89
C GLU A 139 -21.09 -8.95 6.55
N ILE A 140 -20.29 -8.50 5.58
CA ILE A 140 -19.02 -9.18 5.19
C ILE A 140 -18.01 -9.13 6.34
N VAL A 141 -17.85 -7.98 6.99
CA VAL A 141 -16.98 -7.86 8.18
C VAL A 141 -17.39 -8.86 9.26
N GLY A 142 -18.72 -9.03 9.50
CA GLY A 142 -19.25 -10.03 10.43
C GLY A 142 -18.88 -11.47 10.04
N GLN A 143 -18.90 -11.81 8.76
CA GLN A 143 -18.48 -13.13 8.26
C GLN A 143 -16.97 -13.33 8.42
N LEU A 144 -16.16 -12.32 8.11
CA LEU A 144 -14.70 -12.35 8.23
C LEU A 144 -14.22 -12.54 9.69
N ARG A 145 -15.05 -12.24 10.69
CA ARG A 145 -14.76 -12.51 12.11
C ARG A 145 -14.40 -13.98 12.38
N HIS A 146 -14.97 -14.89 11.62
CA HIS A 146 -14.78 -16.34 11.78
C HIS A 146 -13.82 -16.94 10.74
N ALA A 147 -13.19 -16.11 9.91
CA ALA A 147 -12.26 -16.58 8.88
C ALA A 147 -10.96 -17.16 9.50
N PRO A 148 -10.41 -18.24 8.93
CA PRO A 148 -9.18 -18.87 9.46
C PRO A 148 -7.98 -17.93 9.55
N PHE A 149 -7.94 -16.88 8.72
CA PHE A 149 -6.86 -15.88 8.71
C PHE A 149 -7.06 -14.75 9.72
N ARG A 150 -8.22 -14.68 10.39
CA ARG A 150 -8.54 -13.60 11.34
C ARG A 150 -7.47 -13.39 12.42
N PRO A 151 -6.91 -14.43 13.07
CA PRO A 151 -5.87 -14.26 14.08
C PRO A 151 -4.61 -13.57 13.53
N ALA A 152 -4.26 -13.80 12.25
CA ALA A 152 -3.13 -13.12 11.61
C ALA A 152 -3.39 -11.63 11.44
N LEU A 153 -4.61 -11.22 11.06
CA LEU A 153 -4.98 -9.81 10.97
C LEU A 153 -4.94 -9.12 12.34
N GLU A 154 -5.42 -9.79 13.39
CA GLU A 154 -5.41 -9.25 14.75
C GLU A 154 -3.99 -9.13 15.32
N ALA A 155 -3.08 -10.03 14.95
CA ALA A 155 -1.68 -9.97 15.37
C ALA A 155 -1.00 -8.67 14.93
N ILE A 156 -1.34 -8.15 13.75
CA ILE A 156 -0.76 -6.94 13.17
C ILE A 156 -1.69 -5.71 13.26
N ALA A 157 -2.79 -5.78 14.01
CA ALA A 157 -3.76 -4.69 14.11
C ALA A 157 -3.15 -3.36 14.60
N HIS A 158 -2.06 -3.41 15.36
CA HIS A 158 -1.32 -2.23 15.83
C HIS A 158 -0.65 -1.44 14.68
N THR A 159 -0.49 -2.04 13.50
CA THR A 159 0.10 -1.37 12.34
C THR A 159 -0.93 -0.66 11.46
N LEU A 160 -2.23 -0.79 11.73
CA LEU A 160 -3.28 -0.11 10.95
C LEU A 160 -3.19 1.43 11.04
N PRO A 161 -2.88 2.03 12.22
CA PRO A 161 -2.58 3.45 12.30
C PRO A 161 -1.38 3.88 11.43
N TYR A 162 -0.42 2.98 11.18
CA TYR A 162 0.73 3.26 10.32
C TYR A 162 0.29 3.46 8.86
N ASP A 163 -0.61 2.61 8.37
CA ASP A 163 -1.17 2.76 7.03
C ASP A 163 -1.92 4.09 6.87
N LEU A 164 -2.70 4.47 7.89
CA LEU A 164 -3.40 5.75 7.90
C LEU A 164 -2.42 6.94 7.95
N ALA A 165 -1.33 6.83 8.72
CA ALA A 165 -0.31 7.88 8.81
C ALA A 165 0.46 8.05 7.48
N VAL A 166 0.75 6.95 6.77
CA VAL A 166 1.36 7.00 5.43
C VAL A 166 0.44 7.74 4.44
N MET A 167 -0.87 7.53 4.51
CA MET A 167 -1.83 8.21 3.64
C MET A 167 -2.10 9.67 4.05
N GLY A 168 -1.64 10.09 5.25
CA GLY A 168 -1.75 11.47 5.73
C GLY A 168 -3.19 11.96 5.81
N THR A 169 -3.52 13.01 5.06
CA THR A 169 -4.90 13.52 4.96
C THR A 169 -5.81 12.63 4.11
N GLY A 170 -5.25 11.64 3.41
CA GLY A 170 -5.96 10.83 2.42
C GLY A 170 -6.09 11.49 1.04
N VAL A 171 -5.80 12.78 0.91
CA VAL A 171 -5.80 13.49 -0.38
C VAL A 171 -4.46 13.29 -1.08
N VAL A 172 -4.46 13.22 -2.41
CA VAL A 172 -3.22 13.18 -3.20
C VAL A 172 -2.38 14.41 -2.86
N PRO A 173 -1.13 14.23 -2.38
CA PRO A 173 -0.27 15.35 -2.03
C PRO A 173 0.29 16.05 -3.26
N ASP A 174 0.40 17.39 -3.24
CA ASP A 174 0.98 18.20 -4.32
C ASP A 174 2.47 17.84 -4.56
N GLU A 175 3.16 17.32 -3.53
CA GLU A 175 4.56 16.88 -3.61
C GLU A 175 4.77 15.71 -4.57
N LEU A 176 3.72 14.98 -4.97
CA LEU A 176 3.83 13.95 -6.00
C LEU A 176 4.21 14.52 -7.37
N GLY A 177 3.96 15.81 -7.61
CA GLY A 177 4.43 16.52 -8.80
C GLY A 177 5.95 16.61 -8.92
N GLU A 178 6.70 16.35 -7.84
CA GLU A 178 8.17 16.30 -7.86
C GLU A 178 8.74 14.95 -8.38
N ILE A 179 7.87 13.96 -8.65
CA ILE A 179 8.29 12.65 -9.16
C ILE A 179 8.61 12.79 -10.65
N ASP A 180 9.87 12.56 -11.02
CA ASP A 180 10.39 12.72 -12.38
C ASP A 180 10.76 11.37 -13.06
N VAL A 181 10.44 10.24 -12.41
CA VAL A 181 10.73 8.90 -12.94
C VAL A 181 9.51 8.29 -13.65
N PRO A 182 9.73 7.39 -14.64
CA PRO A 182 8.63 6.68 -15.28
C PRO A 182 7.72 6.03 -14.24
N THR A 183 6.44 6.42 -14.21
CA THR A 183 5.47 5.97 -13.22
C THR A 183 4.28 5.30 -13.88
N LEU A 184 3.88 4.15 -13.36
CA LEU A 184 2.70 3.39 -13.76
C LEU A 184 1.70 3.30 -12.61
N VAL A 185 0.52 3.86 -12.80
CA VAL A 185 -0.61 3.67 -11.89
C VAL A 185 -1.49 2.55 -12.42
N VAL A 186 -1.70 1.51 -11.63
CA VAL A 186 -2.52 0.35 -11.99
C VAL A 186 -3.82 0.39 -11.18
N VAL A 187 -4.95 0.07 -11.82
CA VAL A 187 -6.25 -0.01 -11.17
C VAL A 187 -7.05 -1.18 -11.74
N GLY A 188 -7.83 -1.85 -10.89
CA GLY A 188 -8.78 -2.88 -11.33
C GLY A 188 -10.01 -2.27 -11.99
N GLY A 189 -10.45 -2.87 -13.10
CA GLY A 189 -11.66 -2.43 -13.81
C GLY A 189 -12.94 -2.62 -13.00
N ASP A 190 -12.96 -3.66 -12.15
CA ASP A 190 -14.09 -3.99 -11.25
C ASP A 190 -13.90 -3.40 -9.84
N SER A 191 -12.84 -2.63 -9.61
CA SER A 191 -12.62 -1.96 -8.32
C SER A 191 -13.67 -0.88 -8.06
N PRO A 192 -13.99 -0.63 -6.77
CA PRO A 192 -14.91 0.44 -6.39
C PRO A 192 -14.52 1.80 -6.99
N GLU A 193 -15.54 2.58 -7.38
CA GLU A 193 -15.32 3.90 -8.01
C GLU A 193 -14.34 4.81 -7.26
N PRO A 194 -14.33 4.88 -5.92
CA PRO A 194 -13.35 5.71 -5.20
C PRO A 194 -11.90 5.37 -5.53
N LEU A 195 -11.54 4.08 -5.67
CA LEU A 195 -10.18 3.66 -6.04
C LEU A 195 -9.84 4.01 -7.48
N GLN A 196 -10.81 3.91 -8.39
CA GLN A 196 -10.61 4.33 -9.78
C GLN A 196 -10.43 5.86 -9.90
N VAL A 197 -11.16 6.63 -9.08
CA VAL A 197 -11.00 8.09 -8.98
C VAL A 197 -9.63 8.43 -8.40
N ALA A 198 -9.21 7.76 -7.33
CA ALA A 198 -7.90 7.93 -6.71
C ALA A 198 -6.76 7.66 -7.71
N ALA A 199 -6.83 6.58 -8.46
CA ALA A 199 -5.83 6.25 -9.49
C ALA A 199 -5.69 7.37 -10.53
N ARG A 200 -6.83 7.89 -11.03
CA ARG A 200 -6.83 9.02 -11.96
C ARG A 200 -6.28 10.31 -11.36
N ALA A 201 -6.54 10.56 -10.06
CA ALA A 201 -6.01 11.73 -9.38
C ALA A 201 -4.48 11.65 -9.22
N VAL A 202 -3.93 10.47 -8.92
CA VAL A 202 -2.46 10.27 -8.90
C VAL A 202 -1.86 10.50 -10.28
N VAL A 203 -2.48 9.98 -11.35
CA VAL A 203 -2.01 10.23 -12.73
C VAL A 203 -2.05 11.72 -13.09
N ALA A 204 -3.03 12.44 -12.60
CA ALA A 204 -3.13 13.89 -12.85
C ALA A 204 -2.05 14.70 -12.12
N GLU A 205 -1.53 14.20 -10.99
CA GLU A 205 -0.52 14.88 -10.19
C GLU A 205 0.91 14.51 -10.61
N VAL A 206 1.14 13.27 -11.05
CA VAL A 206 2.47 12.80 -11.46
C VAL A 206 2.65 12.96 -12.95
N ASP A 207 3.39 13.97 -13.37
CA ASP A 207 3.63 14.28 -14.79
C ASP A 207 4.27 13.11 -15.52
N GLY A 208 3.72 12.78 -16.71
CA GLY A 208 4.25 11.69 -17.56
C GLY A 208 3.97 10.28 -17.02
N SER A 209 3.11 10.13 -16.02
CA SER A 209 2.66 8.81 -15.56
C SER A 209 1.64 8.19 -16.51
N ASP A 210 1.62 6.85 -16.57
CA ASP A 210 0.66 6.05 -17.33
C ASP A 210 -0.38 5.40 -16.42
N LEU A 211 -1.62 5.21 -16.93
CA LEU A 211 -2.68 4.45 -16.27
C LEU A 211 -2.87 3.10 -16.97
N ALA A 212 -2.80 2.01 -16.20
CA ALA A 212 -3.20 0.69 -16.66
C ALA A 212 -4.46 0.22 -15.92
N VAL A 213 -5.47 -0.20 -16.68
CA VAL A 213 -6.71 -0.80 -16.13
C VAL A 213 -6.64 -2.30 -16.32
N LEU A 214 -6.82 -3.08 -15.25
CA LEU A 214 -6.87 -4.53 -15.29
C LEU A 214 -8.32 -4.98 -15.41
N ASP A 215 -8.75 -5.38 -16.59
CA ASP A 215 -10.13 -5.82 -16.84
C ASP A 215 -10.49 -7.04 -15.97
N GLY A 216 -11.64 -6.99 -15.30
CA GLY A 216 -12.14 -8.07 -14.44
C GLY A 216 -11.39 -8.25 -13.12
N ALA A 217 -10.46 -7.37 -12.78
CA ALA A 217 -9.75 -7.36 -11.50
C ALA A 217 -10.32 -6.31 -10.56
N ASP A 218 -10.19 -6.57 -9.27
CA ASP A 218 -10.52 -5.64 -8.17
C ASP A 218 -9.29 -5.39 -7.28
N HIS A 219 -9.48 -4.75 -6.13
CA HIS A 219 -8.40 -4.45 -5.16
C HIS A 219 -7.63 -5.69 -4.67
N GLY A 220 -8.21 -6.86 -4.83
CA GLY A 220 -7.61 -8.15 -4.50
C GLY A 220 -6.84 -8.81 -5.66
N ALA A 221 -6.59 -8.09 -6.76
CA ALA A 221 -5.87 -8.61 -7.93
C ALA A 221 -4.58 -9.34 -7.51
N GLY A 222 -4.43 -10.56 -8.01
CA GLY A 222 -3.34 -11.44 -7.62
C GLY A 222 -2.12 -11.36 -8.52
N THR A 223 -1.20 -12.30 -8.30
CA THR A 223 0.04 -12.41 -9.08
C THR A 223 -0.23 -12.55 -10.59
N ASP A 224 -1.25 -13.33 -10.98
CA ASP A 224 -1.52 -13.61 -12.39
C ASP A 224 -2.04 -12.37 -13.13
N ASP A 225 -2.71 -11.45 -12.43
CA ASP A 225 -3.20 -10.18 -12.97
C ASP A 225 -2.09 -9.13 -13.05
N LEU A 226 -1.29 -9.01 -11.99
CA LEU A 226 -0.29 -7.97 -11.83
C LEU A 226 1.04 -8.26 -12.55
N ALA A 227 1.51 -9.52 -12.54
CA ALA A 227 2.84 -9.86 -13.06
C ALA A 227 3.03 -9.52 -14.55
N PRO A 228 2.04 -9.71 -15.45
CA PRO A 228 2.23 -9.35 -16.87
C PRO A 228 2.47 -7.85 -17.07
N VAL A 229 1.63 -6.99 -16.50
CA VAL A 229 1.72 -5.54 -16.67
C VAL A 229 2.99 -4.98 -15.99
N LEU A 230 3.32 -5.45 -14.78
CA LEU A 230 4.52 -5.03 -14.08
C LEU A 230 5.80 -5.53 -14.75
N SER A 231 5.81 -6.77 -15.28
CA SER A 231 6.95 -7.29 -16.05
C SER A 231 7.22 -6.46 -17.31
N ALA A 232 6.18 -6.08 -18.03
CA ALA A 232 6.30 -5.24 -19.22
C ALA A 232 6.85 -3.85 -18.84
N PHE A 233 6.29 -3.22 -17.83
CA PHE A 233 6.72 -1.90 -17.38
C PHE A 233 8.16 -1.87 -16.87
N PHE A 234 8.59 -2.86 -16.08
CA PHE A 234 9.95 -2.92 -15.54
C PHE A 234 10.99 -3.50 -16.52
N ALA A 235 10.61 -3.92 -17.74
CA ALA A 235 11.54 -4.46 -18.73
C ALA A 235 12.15 -3.36 -19.64
N THR A 236 11.51 -2.21 -19.70
CA THR A 236 11.92 -1.04 -20.49
C THR A 236 12.80 -0.10 -19.70
#